data_f156a01d2aa3eb78bb81c48700fab4e9
#
_entry.id   f156a01d2aa3eb78bb81c48700fab4e9
#
_cell.length_a   1.000
_cell.length_b   1.000
_cell.length_c   1.000
_cell.angle_alpha   90.00
_cell.angle_beta   90.00
_cell.angle_gamma   90.00
#
_symmetry.space_group_name_H-M   'P 1'
#
loop_
_entity.id
_entity.type
_entity.pdbx_description
1 polymer ?
#
loop_
_entity_poly.entity_id
_entity_poly.type
_entity_poly.pdbx_seq_one_letter_code
_entity_poly.pdbx_strand_id
1 'polypeptide(L)'
;MAVVWTHLPFFAALLASAACFALIEIQVEGASGWAEKLPTWRWENSWLKRLFPGRPLTGYHLWVLVFIFLMAHLPFAFGLPWSWQNQWKALAFIAFFWVFEDFFWFVLNPHFGVRRFRRRYIAWHAPTWWWIAPRDYWIGLALAIVLYIASQDRGPRVYEIAMAWKNALMVR
;
A
#
# COMPACT_ATOMS: atom_id res chain seq x y z
N MET A 1 -12.48 -19.99 14.46
CA MET A 1 -13.26 -18.75 14.20
C MET A 1 -12.62 -17.47 14.79
N ALA A 2 -11.96 -17.49 15.93
CA ALA A 2 -11.37 -16.28 16.57
C ALA A 2 -10.35 -15.52 15.72
N VAL A 3 -9.54 -16.20 14.90
CA VAL A 3 -8.46 -15.58 14.09
C VAL A 3 -8.99 -14.60 13.03
N VAL A 4 -10.15 -14.87 12.45
CA VAL A 4 -10.72 -14.00 11.39
C VAL A 4 -11.13 -12.62 11.94
N TRP A 5 -11.67 -12.58 13.16
CA TRP A 5 -12.16 -11.34 13.77
C TRP A 5 -11.05 -10.36 14.18
N THR A 6 -9.82 -10.85 14.40
CA THR A 6 -8.69 -9.99 14.80
C THR A 6 -8.11 -9.17 13.64
N HIS A 7 -8.31 -9.61 12.39
CA HIS A 7 -7.81 -8.93 11.20
C HIS A 7 -8.85 -8.02 10.55
N LEU A 8 -10.13 -8.25 10.81
CA LEU A 8 -11.24 -7.53 10.19
C LEU A 8 -11.16 -6.00 10.35
N PRO A 9 -10.89 -5.44 11.55
CA PRO A 9 -10.81 -3.98 11.71
C PRO A 9 -9.69 -3.35 10.86
N PHE A 10 -8.54 -4.02 10.74
CA PHE A 10 -7.44 -3.54 9.91
C PHE A 10 -7.84 -3.44 8.44
N PHE A 11 -8.39 -4.51 7.87
CA PHE A 11 -8.78 -4.50 6.46
C PHE A 11 -10.02 -3.62 6.20
N ALA A 12 -10.95 -3.53 7.14
CA ALA A 12 -12.08 -2.62 7.02
C ALA A 12 -11.63 -1.14 6.99
N ALA A 13 -10.75 -0.74 7.90
CA ALA A 13 -10.18 0.60 7.93
C ALA A 13 -9.35 0.89 6.67
N LEU A 14 -8.53 -0.06 6.24
CA LEU A 14 -7.73 0.02 5.03
C LEU A 14 -8.59 0.27 3.78
N LEU A 15 -9.58 -0.60 3.55
CA LEU A 15 -10.43 -0.51 2.35
C LEU A 15 -11.30 0.75 2.38
N ALA A 16 -11.84 1.12 3.53
CA ALA A 16 -12.61 2.35 3.69
C ALA A 16 -11.75 3.59 3.42
N SER A 17 -10.53 3.64 3.97
CA SER A 17 -9.60 4.75 3.75
C SER A 17 -9.14 4.84 2.29
N ALA A 18 -8.80 3.72 1.66
CA ALA A 18 -8.39 3.67 0.27
C ALA A 18 -9.53 4.10 -0.67
N ALA A 19 -10.76 3.62 -0.44
CA ALA A 19 -11.90 4.01 -1.24
C ALA A 19 -12.26 5.50 -1.05
N CYS A 20 -12.22 5.99 0.18
CA CYS A 20 -12.48 7.40 0.47
C CYS A 20 -11.44 8.30 -0.23
N PHE A 21 -10.17 7.93 -0.15
CA PHE A 21 -9.10 8.72 -0.75
C PHE A 21 -9.18 8.68 -2.29
N ALA A 22 -9.44 7.53 -2.89
CA ALA A 22 -9.68 7.41 -4.32
C ALA A 22 -10.84 8.32 -4.79
N LEU A 23 -11.93 8.40 -4.03
CA LEU A 23 -13.04 9.30 -4.32
C LEU A 23 -12.63 10.78 -4.24
N ILE A 24 -11.76 11.15 -3.31
CA ILE A 24 -11.19 12.52 -3.22
C ILE A 24 -10.32 12.79 -4.46
N GLU A 25 -9.40 11.87 -4.81
CA GLU A 25 -8.54 12.04 -5.99
C GLU A 25 -9.35 12.13 -7.28
N ILE A 26 -10.42 11.37 -7.43
CA ILE A 26 -11.34 11.48 -8.58
C ILE A 26 -11.91 12.90 -8.72
N GLN A 27 -12.23 13.58 -7.61
CA GLN A 27 -12.71 14.98 -7.67
C GLN A 27 -11.59 15.95 -8.09
N VAL A 28 -10.34 15.61 -7.78
CA VAL A 28 -9.17 16.46 -8.09
C VAL A 28 -8.67 16.22 -9.51
N GLU A 29 -8.57 14.98 -9.93
CA GLU A 29 -7.98 14.58 -11.22
C GLU A 29 -9.01 14.38 -12.34
N GLY A 30 -10.23 13.98 -12.00
CA GLY A 30 -11.31 13.73 -12.95
C GLY A 30 -11.00 12.59 -13.93
N ALA A 31 -11.04 12.92 -15.22
CA ALA A 31 -10.75 11.98 -16.32
C ALA A 31 -9.24 11.85 -16.63
N SER A 32 -8.40 12.69 -16.04
CA SER A 32 -6.98 12.80 -16.36
C SER A 32 -6.14 12.35 -15.18
N GLY A 33 -5.79 11.08 -15.14
CA GLY A 33 -4.98 10.54 -14.04
C GLY A 33 -3.55 11.06 -14.02
N TRP A 34 -2.82 10.68 -12.97
CA TRP A 34 -1.43 11.03 -12.75
C TRP A 34 -1.16 12.53 -12.69
N ALA A 35 -2.07 13.28 -12.09
CA ALA A 35 -1.99 14.74 -11.93
C ALA A 35 -1.76 15.52 -13.26
N GLU A 36 -2.16 14.94 -14.41
CA GLU A 36 -1.83 15.49 -15.76
C GLU A 36 -2.22 16.95 -15.89
N LYS A 37 -3.39 17.34 -15.39
CA LYS A 37 -3.92 18.71 -15.48
C LYS A 37 -3.70 19.54 -14.23
N LEU A 38 -3.08 19.00 -13.20
CA LEU A 38 -2.87 19.75 -11.96
C LEU A 38 -1.70 20.73 -12.10
N PRO A 39 -1.79 21.92 -11.50
CA PRO A 39 -0.71 22.92 -11.47
C PRO A 39 0.35 22.51 -10.44
N THR A 40 1.08 21.45 -10.72
CA THR A 40 2.10 20.88 -9.87
C THR A 40 3.41 20.74 -10.62
N TRP A 41 4.55 20.83 -9.91
CA TRP A 41 5.83 20.57 -10.53
C TRP A 41 5.96 19.09 -10.92
N ARG A 42 6.75 18.83 -11.95
CA ARG A 42 7.04 17.47 -12.45
C ARG A 42 8.54 17.28 -12.55
N TRP A 43 9.01 16.17 -12.00
CA TRP A 43 10.41 15.81 -12.05
C TRP A 43 10.58 14.46 -12.75
N GLU A 44 11.40 14.49 -13.79
CA GLU A 44 11.75 13.32 -14.57
C GLU A 44 13.27 13.24 -14.71
N ASN A 45 13.82 12.07 -14.43
CA ASN A 45 15.20 11.74 -14.78
C ASN A 45 15.29 10.31 -15.32
N SER A 46 16.46 9.94 -15.84
CA SER A 46 16.67 8.62 -16.47
C SER A 46 16.42 7.46 -15.54
N TRP A 47 16.70 7.63 -14.24
CA TRP A 47 16.49 6.62 -13.22
C TRP A 47 15.01 6.44 -12.88
N LEU A 48 14.29 7.53 -12.65
CA LEU A 48 12.84 7.50 -12.41
C LEU A 48 12.10 6.92 -13.62
N LYS A 49 12.48 7.27 -14.84
CA LYS A 49 11.87 6.71 -16.06
C LYS A 49 12.06 5.20 -16.19
N ARG A 50 13.14 4.63 -15.64
CA ARG A 50 13.35 3.17 -15.61
C ARG A 50 12.45 2.48 -14.60
N LEU A 51 12.24 3.09 -13.43
CA LEU A 51 11.40 2.52 -12.37
C LEU A 51 9.91 2.73 -12.66
N PHE A 52 9.54 3.93 -13.09
CA PHE A 52 8.17 4.36 -13.32
C PHE A 52 7.99 4.92 -14.74
N PRO A 53 8.09 4.08 -15.78
CA PRO A 53 7.97 4.54 -17.15
C PRO A 53 6.57 5.12 -17.39
N GLY A 54 6.53 6.32 -18.01
CA GLY A 54 5.29 7.05 -18.26
C GLY A 54 4.71 7.84 -17.09
N ARG A 55 5.39 7.85 -15.94
CA ARG A 55 4.90 8.49 -14.71
C ARG A 55 5.98 9.39 -14.10
N PRO A 56 5.96 10.71 -14.35
CA PRO A 56 6.85 11.64 -13.67
C PRO A 56 6.51 11.70 -12.17
N LEU A 57 7.51 11.93 -11.33
CA LEU A 57 7.23 12.32 -9.95
C LEU A 57 6.65 13.73 -9.94
N THR A 58 5.51 13.92 -9.30
CA THR A 58 4.88 15.23 -9.18
C THR A 58 4.84 15.70 -7.74
N GLY A 59 4.77 17.02 -7.54
CA GLY A 59 4.61 17.59 -6.21
C GLY A 59 3.34 17.10 -5.52
N TYR A 60 2.27 16.94 -6.28
CA TYR A 60 1.02 16.36 -5.78
C TYR A 60 1.25 14.97 -5.16
N HIS A 61 1.78 14.03 -5.94
CA HIS A 61 2.02 12.67 -5.44
C HIS A 61 3.02 12.62 -4.29
N LEU A 62 4.06 13.48 -4.30
CA LEU A 62 4.99 13.52 -3.18
C LEU A 62 4.28 13.89 -1.88
N TRP A 63 3.47 14.95 -1.89
CA TRP A 63 2.79 15.40 -0.68
C TRP A 63 1.70 14.43 -0.23
N VAL A 64 1.02 13.77 -1.16
CA VAL A 64 0.08 12.70 -0.86
C VAL A 64 0.78 11.50 -0.21
N LEU A 65 1.95 11.09 -0.72
CA LEU A 65 2.78 10.05 -0.10
C LEU A 65 3.17 10.41 1.34
N VAL A 66 3.64 11.65 1.56
CA VAL A 66 4.00 12.13 2.89
C VAL A 66 2.78 12.14 3.82
N PHE A 67 1.65 12.60 3.33
CA PHE A 67 0.41 12.64 4.12
C PHE A 67 -0.03 11.24 4.55
N ILE A 68 -0.08 10.27 3.65
CA ILE A 68 -0.47 8.90 3.97
C ILE A 68 0.54 8.25 4.91
N PHE A 69 1.85 8.54 4.74
CA PHE A 69 2.87 8.09 5.68
C PHE A 69 2.59 8.61 7.10
N LEU A 70 2.33 9.90 7.25
CA LEU A 70 2.00 10.51 8.54
C LEU A 70 0.72 9.93 9.14
N MET A 71 -0.33 9.76 8.33
CA MET A 71 -1.60 9.17 8.78
C MET A 71 -1.44 7.74 9.28
N ALA A 72 -0.66 6.90 8.58
CA ALA A 72 -0.40 5.53 9.01
C ALA A 72 0.41 5.45 10.32
N HIS A 73 1.19 6.50 10.65
CA HIS A 73 1.96 6.59 11.89
C HIS A 73 1.24 7.35 13.02
N LEU A 74 0.07 7.90 12.75
CA LEU A 74 -0.71 8.65 13.74
C LEU A 74 -1.02 7.85 15.02
N PRO A 75 -1.28 6.53 14.98
CA PRO A 75 -1.49 5.75 16.19
C PRO A 75 -0.36 5.82 17.20
N PHE A 76 0.91 5.96 16.74
CA PHE A 76 2.06 6.13 17.64
C PHE A 76 2.00 7.47 18.38
N ALA A 77 1.55 8.54 17.69
CA ALA A 77 1.36 9.84 18.33
C ALA A 77 0.20 9.83 19.34
N PHE A 78 -0.76 8.92 19.19
CA PHE A 78 -1.87 8.72 20.13
C PHE A 78 -1.61 7.67 21.20
N GLY A 79 -0.35 7.28 21.41
CA GLY A 79 0.05 6.43 22.51
C GLY A 79 0.17 4.94 22.21
N LEU A 80 0.02 4.51 20.95
CA LEU A 80 0.39 3.14 20.60
C LEU A 80 1.90 2.96 20.80
N PRO A 81 2.35 2.02 21.66
CA PRO A 81 3.78 1.79 21.88
C PRO A 81 4.48 1.42 20.57
N TRP A 82 5.65 2.03 20.34
CA TRP A 82 6.46 1.64 19.20
C TRP A 82 7.00 0.22 19.42
N SER A 83 6.87 -0.59 18.40
CA SER A 83 7.47 -1.92 18.27
C SER A 83 7.67 -2.24 16.81
N TRP A 84 8.56 -3.18 16.48
CA TRP A 84 8.73 -3.63 15.11
C TRP A 84 7.44 -4.20 14.50
N GLN A 85 6.62 -4.90 15.29
CA GLN A 85 5.33 -5.44 14.85
C GLN A 85 4.37 -4.32 14.44
N ASN A 86 4.24 -3.28 15.26
CA ASN A 86 3.42 -2.12 14.96
C ASN A 86 3.96 -1.33 13.79
N GLN A 87 5.29 -1.20 13.67
CA GLN A 87 5.94 -0.56 12.53
C GLN A 87 5.67 -1.32 11.22
N TRP A 88 5.85 -2.66 11.22
CA TRP A 88 5.53 -3.47 10.05
C TRP A 88 4.07 -3.39 9.67
N LYS A 89 3.15 -3.32 10.65
CA LYS A 89 1.71 -3.14 10.40
C LYS A 89 1.41 -1.79 9.74
N ALA A 90 2.03 -0.70 10.19
CA ALA A 90 1.90 0.62 9.56
C ALA A 90 2.42 0.62 8.12
N LEU A 91 3.59 0.01 7.89
CA LEU A 91 4.15 -0.10 6.53
C LEU A 91 3.31 -1.03 5.63
N ALA A 92 2.75 -2.11 6.17
CA ALA A 92 1.82 -2.98 5.44
C ALA A 92 0.55 -2.21 5.04
N PHE A 93 0.01 -1.38 5.96
CA PHE A 93 -1.13 -0.53 5.65
C PHE A 93 -0.82 0.39 4.48
N ILE A 94 0.32 1.08 4.46
CA ILE A 94 0.73 1.97 3.37
C ILE A 94 0.84 1.21 2.04
N ALA A 95 1.49 0.05 2.05
CA ALA A 95 1.69 -0.73 0.83
C ALA A 95 0.36 -1.27 0.26
N PHE A 96 -0.55 -1.79 1.10
CA PHE A 96 -1.90 -2.17 0.69
C PHE A 96 -2.73 -0.97 0.23
N PHE A 97 -2.64 0.15 0.98
CA PHE A 97 -3.40 1.35 0.70
C PHE A 97 -3.17 1.81 -0.74
N TRP A 98 -1.93 1.96 -1.17
CA TRP A 98 -1.61 2.43 -2.52
C TRP A 98 -2.11 1.50 -3.62
N VAL A 99 -2.11 0.19 -3.40
CA VAL A 99 -2.64 -0.76 -4.40
C VAL A 99 -4.17 -0.68 -4.47
N PHE A 100 -4.85 -0.64 -3.33
CA PHE A 100 -6.32 -0.58 -3.30
C PHE A 100 -6.83 0.80 -3.70
N GLU A 101 -6.14 1.86 -3.31
CA GLU A 101 -6.50 3.23 -3.66
C GLU A 101 -6.46 3.43 -5.18
N ASP A 102 -5.34 3.13 -5.84
CA ASP A 102 -5.20 3.25 -7.27
C ASP A 102 -6.21 2.35 -8.01
N PHE A 103 -6.45 1.13 -7.53
CA PHE A 103 -7.51 0.27 -8.08
C PHE A 103 -8.89 0.90 -7.93
N PHE A 104 -9.25 1.43 -6.76
CA PHE A 104 -10.53 2.08 -6.53
C PHE A 104 -10.67 3.36 -7.35
N TRP A 105 -9.59 4.10 -7.54
CA TRP A 105 -9.60 5.28 -8.42
C TRP A 105 -10.09 4.90 -9.83
N PHE A 106 -9.64 3.78 -10.40
CA PHE A 106 -10.13 3.33 -11.69
C PHE A 106 -11.57 2.83 -11.66
N VAL A 107 -11.89 1.96 -10.69
CA VAL A 107 -13.21 1.28 -10.67
C VAL A 107 -14.35 2.22 -10.32
N LEU A 108 -14.09 3.19 -9.43
CA LEU A 108 -15.08 4.15 -8.96
C LEU A 108 -15.16 5.40 -9.85
N ASN A 109 -14.14 5.65 -10.66
CA ASN A 109 -14.09 6.81 -11.55
C ASN A 109 -15.11 6.63 -12.70
N PRO A 110 -16.09 7.55 -12.87
CA PRO A 110 -17.11 7.44 -13.91
C PRO A 110 -16.54 7.48 -15.34
N HIS A 111 -15.33 8.03 -15.51
CA HIS A 111 -14.65 8.07 -16.81
C HIS A 111 -13.97 6.74 -17.18
N PHE A 112 -13.74 5.83 -16.23
CA PHE A 112 -13.09 4.54 -16.45
C PHE A 112 -14.01 3.37 -16.13
N GLY A 113 -14.27 3.09 -14.87
CA GLY A 113 -15.02 1.92 -14.41
C GLY A 113 -14.28 0.60 -14.65
N VAL A 114 -14.79 -0.48 -14.09
CA VAL A 114 -14.20 -1.84 -14.19
C VAL A 114 -13.94 -2.27 -15.64
N ARG A 115 -14.83 -1.90 -16.56
CA ARG A 115 -14.72 -2.30 -17.99
C ARG A 115 -13.50 -1.71 -18.67
N ARG A 116 -13.03 -0.54 -18.23
CA ARG A 116 -11.87 0.16 -18.78
C ARG A 116 -10.59 -0.07 -17.97
N PHE A 117 -10.64 -0.86 -16.91
CA PHE A 117 -9.42 -1.29 -16.20
C PHE A 117 -8.67 -2.31 -17.05
N ARG A 118 -8.01 -1.82 -18.10
CA ARG A 118 -7.27 -2.62 -19.09
C ARG A 118 -6.11 -1.78 -19.65
N ARG A 119 -5.01 -2.45 -19.99
CA ARG A 119 -3.79 -1.85 -20.57
C ARG A 119 -4.05 -0.76 -21.63
N ARG A 120 -5.00 -1.00 -22.54
CA ARG A 120 -5.27 -0.10 -23.66
C ARG A 120 -5.92 1.24 -23.27
N TYR A 121 -6.51 1.34 -22.07
CA TYR A 121 -7.20 2.54 -21.63
C TYR A 121 -6.41 3.35 -20.60
N ILE A 122 -5.33 2.79 -20.05
CA ILE A 122 -4.55 3.38 -18.96
C ILE A 122 -3.12 3.61 -19.45
N ALA A 123 -2.91 4.74 -20.15
CA ALA A 123 -1.66 5.02 -20.84
C ALA A 123 -0.44 5.01 -19.89
N TRP A 124 -0.56 5.56 -18.70
CA TRP A 124 0.54 5.67 -17.74
C TRP A 124 0.91 4.35 -17.03
N HIS A 125 0.03 3.35 -17.03
CA HIS A 125 0.34 2.00 -16.59
C HIS A 125 0.67 1.02 -17.73
N ALA A 126 0.32 1.37 -18.96
CA ALA A 126 0.50 0.49 -20.11
C ALA A 126 1.93 -0.06 -20.29
N PRO A 127 3.01 0.71 -20.03
CA PRO A 127 4.39 0.21 -20.15
C PRO A 127 4.75 -0.87 -19.13
N THR A 128 4.10 -0.89 -17.97
CA THR A 128 4.38 -1.81 -16.86
C THR A 128 3.26 -2.82 -16.63
N TRP A 129 2.38 -3.03 -17.60
CA TRP A 129 1.25 -3.92 -17.44
C TRP A 129 1.65 -5.40 -17.50
N TRP A 130 1.35 -6.16 -16.43
CA TRP A 130 1.54 -7.60 -16.35
C TRP A 130 0.19 -8.31 -16.25
N TRP A 131 -0.07 -9.24 -17.15
CA TRP A 131 -1.28 -10.06 -17.19
C TRP A 131 -2.56 -9.20 -17.06
N ILE A 132 -3.24 -9.16 -15.91
CA ILE A 132 -4.53 -8.47 -15.71
C ILE A 132 -4.40 -7.10 -15.00
N ALA A 133 -3.22 -6.73 -14.50
CA ALA A 133 -2.99 -5.52 -13.72
C ALA A 133 -1.57 -4.95 -13.94
N PRO A 134 -1.31 -3.70 -13.54
CA PRO A 134 0.04 -3.15 -13.53
C PRO A 134 1.00 -3.97 -12.67
N ARG A 135 2.27 -4.08 -13.10
CA ARG A 135 3.36 -4.74 -12.35
C ARG A 135 3.42 -4.29 -10.89
N ASP A 136 3.21 -2.99 -10.67
CA ASP A 136 3.37 -2.37 -9.36
C ASP A 136 2.31 -2.87 -8.36
N TYR A 137 1.13 -3.32 -8.84
CA TYR A 137 0.13 -3.97 -7.98
C TYR A 137 0.64 -5.30 -7.44
N TRP A 138 1.26 -6.11 -8.28
CA TRP A 138 1.80 -7.41 -7.87
C TRP A 138 2.93 -7.25 -6.87
N ILE A 139 3.84 -6.32 -7.14
CA ILE A 139 4.96 -6.01 -6.24
C ILE A 139 4.44 -5.42 -4.93
N GLY A 140 3.51 -4.46 -5.01
CA GLY A 140 2.91 -3.81 -3.85
C GLY A 140 2.15 -4.80 -2.96
N LEU A 141 1.32 -5.67 -3.55
CA LEU A 141 0.61 -6.71 -2.80
C LEU A 141 1.56 -7.71 -2.15
N ALA A 142 2.57 -8.18 -2.86
CA ALA A 142 3.57 -9.10 -2.30
C ALA A 142 4.29 -8.47 -1.11
N LEU A 143 4.75 -7.22 -1.26
CA LEU A 143 5.38 -6.46 -0.17
C LEU A 143 4.42 -6.29 1.03
N ALA A 144 3.19 -5.86 0.77
CA ALA A 144 2.18 -5.64 1.79
C ALA A 144 1.88 -6.93 2.58
N ILE A 145 1.75 -8.07 1.90
CA ILE A 145 1.52 -9.37 2.52
C ILE A 145 2.71 -9.77 3.40
N VAL A 146 3.94 -9.61 2.91
CA VAL A 146 5.16 -9.93 3.68
C VAL A 146 5.24 -9.08 4.94
N LEU A 147 5.04 -7.75 4.82
CA LEU A 147 5.04 -6.82 5.95
C LEU A 147 3.91 -7.14 6.94
N TYR A 148 2.72 -7.47 6.43
CA TYR A 148 1.59 -7.83 7.27
C TYR A 148 1.84 -9.12 8.05
N ILE A 149 2.39 -10.14 7.40
CA ILE A 149 2.78 -11.39 8.07
C ILE A 149 3.86 -11.12 9.13
N ALA A 150 4.86 -10.30 8.81
CA ALA A 150 5.90 -9.89 9.76
C ALA A 150 5.34 -9.11 10.97
N SER A 151 4.23 -8.39 10.77
CA SER A 151 3.55 -7.66 11.84
C SER A 151 2.76 -8.55 12.81
N GLN A 152 2.48 -9.81 12.43
CA GLN A 152 1.75 -10.73 13.31
C GLN A 152 2.72 -11.26 14.37
N ASP A 153 2.36 -11.05 15.62
CA ASP A 153 3.20 -11.50 16.73
C ASP A 153 3.32 -13.04 16.72
N ARG A 154 4.49 -13.51 16.31
CA ARG A 154 4.94 -14.89 16.47
C ARG A 154 5.93 -15.01 17.63
N GLY A 155 5.94 -14.00 18.50
CA GLY A 155 6.96 -13.76 19.50
C GLY A 155 7.23 -14.88 20.50
N PRO A 156 6.24 -15.56 21.12
CA PRO A 156 6.58 -16.58 22.11
C PRO A 156 7.13 -17.87 21.49
N ARG A 157 6.54 -18.32 20.38
CA ARG A 157 6.84 -19.68 19.87
C ARG A 157 8.28 -19.91 19.42
N VAL A 158 8.90 -18.96 18.75
CA VAL A 158 10.30 -19.13 18.31
C VAL A 158 11.25 -19.00 19.49
N TYR A 159 10.99 -18.05 20.39
CA TYR A 159 11.78 -17.85 21.59
C TYR A 159 11.59 -19.02 22.58
N GLU A 160 10.34 -19.45 22.80
CA GLU A 160 10.02 -20.59 23.66
C GLU A 160 10.59 -21.90 23.10
N ILE A 161 10.52 -22.13 21.79
CA ILE A 161 11.15 -23.28 21.15
C ILE A 161 12.66 -23.20 21.29
N ALA A 162 13.28 -22.05 21.04
CA ALA A 162 14.73 -21.87 21.20
C ALA A 162 15.18 -22.06 22.64
N MET A 163 14.43 -21.56 23.63
CA MET A 163 14.70 -21.75 25.05
C MET A 163 14.45 -23.21 25.49
N ALA A 164 13.41 -23.85 25.00
CA ALA A 164 13.16 -25.26 25.25
C ALA A 164 14.29 -26.15 24.70
N TRP A 165 14.78 -25.87 23.50
CA TRP A 165 15.97 -26.54 22.93
C TRP A 165 17.22 -26.28 23.75
N LYS A 166 17.48 -25.02 24.16
CA LYS A 166 18.63 -24.68 25.00
C LYS A 166 18.58 -25.41 26.33
N ASN A 167 17.42 -25.44 26.98
CA ASN A 167 17.25 -26.14 28.26
C ASN A 167 17.40 -27.67 28.12
N ALA A 168 16.89 -28.26 27.02
CA ALA A 168 17.06 -29.68 26.74
C ALA A 168 18.52 -30.10 26.49
N LEU A 169 19.33 -29.18 25.94
CA LEU A 169 20.77 -29.40 25.72
C LEU A 169 21.61 -29.22 26.99
N MET A 170 21.13 -28.47 27.99
CA MET A 170 21.86 -28.25 29.26
C MET A 170 21.56 -29.33 30.34
N VAL A 171 20.62 -30.23 30.09
CA VAL A 171 20.25 -31.32 31.02
C VAL A 171 20.95 -32.64 30.62
N ARG A 172 21.82 -32.62 29.65
CA ARG A 172 22.72 -33.73 29.28
C ARG A 172 24.15 -33.38 29.66
#